data_cccc834d9fe68a6c4f5be1f132c96fd6
#
_entry.id   cccc834d9fe68a6c4f5be1f132c96fd6
#
_cell.length_a   1.000
_cell.length_b   1.000
_cell.length_c   1.000
_cell.angle_alpha   90.00
_cell.angle_beta   90.00
_cell.angle_gamma   90.00
#
_symmetry.space_group_name_H-M   'P 1'
#
loop_
_entity.id
_entity.type
_entity.pdbx_description
1 polymer ?
#
loop_
_entity_poly.entity_id
_entity_poly.type
_entity_poly.pdbx_seq_one_letter_code
_entity_poly.pdbx_strand_id
1 'polypeptide(L)'
;MMDKSFYHGQQGECFRLLDKHFEEIKHEFNSQPNKVFLDPEDFSDGVRGLPEDYTDKDQFYPGDTDYQGDYDQGEWRALGIQAGDNEGQSFNDYPMLYSILRKFPYKTNVAFMTVGPNTKIGNHIDDEGGWRYQLCIDDGGGAQSGMYYKDAETKEKKLHIWKNGETFIFQPDLQLHNGYNNNPNERTTLLIDFYKESLYTKEKFEAYYQNYSSEFEGLENLFEVYEKRKREK
;
A
#
# COMPACT_ATOMS: atom_id res chain seq x y z
N MET A 1 0.44 5.98 -16.82
CA MET A 1 -1.01 5.91 -17.16
C MET A 1 -1.54 4.73 -16.39
N MET A 2 -2.50 4.94 -15.48
CA MET A 2 -3.01 3.88 -14.61
C MET A 2 -3.63 2.76 -15.46
N ASP A 3 -3.30 1.51 -15.14
CA ASP A 3 -3.88 0.34 -15.83
C ASP A 3 -5.39 0.28 -15.55
N LYS A 4 -6.18 0.56 -16.58
CA LYS A 4 -7.65 0.58 -16.49
C LYS A 4 -8.24 -0.77 -16.10
N SER A 5 -7.48 -1.87 -16.18
CA SER A 5 -7.93 -3.21 -15.80
C SER A 5 -8.32 -3.32 -14.32
N PHE A 6 -7.74 -2.48 -13.45
CA PHE A 6 -8.08 -2.44 -12.04
C PHE A 6 -9.48 -1.86 -11.73
N TYR A 7 -10.05 -1.10 -12.66
CA TYR A 7 -11.36 -0.46 -12.49
C TYR A 7 -12.52 -1.28 -13.07
N HIS A 8 -12.35 -2.58 -13.23
CA HIS A 8 -13.40 -3.52 -13.64
C HIS A 8 -13.92 -4.35 -12.47
N GLY A 9 -15.13 -4.90 -12.62
CA GLY A 9 -15.75 -5.76 -11.64
C GLY A 9 -16.05 -5.07 -10.30
N GLN A 10 -16.18 -5.86 -9.25
CA GLN A 10 -16.46 -5.40 -7.88
C GLN A 10 -15.29 -4.60 -7.30
N GLN A 11 -14.06 -5.03 -7.58
CA GLN A 11 -12.85 -4.30 -7.23
C GLN A 11 -12.86 -2.87 -7.80
N GLY A 12 -13.17 -2.73 -9.08
CA GLY A 12 -13.23 -1.43 -9.73
C GLY A 12 -14.36 -0.55 -9.20
N GLU A 13 -15.46 -1.13 -8.73
CA GLU A 13 -16.52 -0.38 -8.05
C GLU A 13 -16.01 0.21 -6.74
N CYS A 14 -15.28 -0.59 -5.93
CA CYS A 14 -14.71 -0.11 -4.67
C CYS A 14 -13.72 1.03 -4.91
N PHE A 15 -12.81 0.91 -5.88
CA PHE A 15 -11.85 1.98 -6.18
C PHE A 15 -12.55 3.27 -6.65
N ARG A 16 -13.56 3.17 -7.52
CA ARG A 16 -14.37 4.34 -7.90
C ARG A 16 -15.11 4.97 -6.72
N LEU A 17 -15.54 4.18 -5.74
CA LEU A 17 -16.16 4.71 -4.54
C LEU A 17 -15.13 5.41 -3.64
N LEU A 18 -13.93 4.86 -3.49
CA LEU A 18 -12.84 5.51 -2.76
C LEU A 18 -12.46 6.86 -3.39
N ASP A 19 -12.28 6.89 -4.71
CA ASP A 19 -11.98 8.12 -5.47
C ASP A 19 -13.13 9.14 -5.32
N LYS A 20 -14.38 8.70 -5.43
CA LYS A 20 -15.58 9.54 -5.32
C LYS A 20 -15.76 10.15 -3.94
N HIS A 21 -15.46 9.39 -2.89
CA HIS A 21 -15.67 9.79 -1.50
C HIS A 21 -14.35 10.24 -0.83
N PHE A 22 -13.40 10.68 -1.63
CA PHE A 22 -12.10 11.14 -1.15
C PHE A 22 -12.21 12.20 -0.05
N GLU A 23 -13.04 13.25 -0.25
CA GLU A 23 -13.18 14.34 0.71
C GLU A 23 -13.81 13.90 2.03
N GLU A 24 -14.77 12.97 1.99
CA GLU A 24 -15.38 12.39 3.19
C GLU A 24 -14.36 11.53 3.95
N ILE A 25 -13.58 10.69 3.26
CA ILE A 25 -12.53 9.86 3.86
C ILE A 25 -11.44 10.75 4.48
N LYS A 26 -11.02 11.80 3.77
CA LYS A 26 -10.08 12.79 4.29
C LYS A 26 -10.62 13.49 5.53
N HIS A 27 -11.89 13.86 5.52
CA HIS A 27 -12.55 14.47 6.67
C HIS A 27 -12.59 13.50 7.86
N GLU A 28 -12.99 12.26 7.66
CA GLU A 28 -12.96 11.21 8.69
C GLU A 28 -11.56 11.09 9.30
N PHE A 29 -10.52 10.94 8.47
CA PHE A 29 -9.15 10.86 8.95
C PHE A 29 -8.75 12.07 9.78
N ASN A 30 -9.03 13.28 9.32
CA ASN A 30 -8.63 14.51 10.02
C ASN A 30 -9.42 14.75 11.32
N SER A 31 -10.66 14.27 11.40
CA SER A 31 -11.55 14.50 12.53
C SER A 31 -11.30 13.57 13.72
N GLN A 32 -10.51 12.52 13.56
CA GLN A 32 -10.21 11.59 14.65
C GLN A 32 -9.19 12.17 15.63
N PRO A 33 -9.59 12.44 16.90
CA PRO A 33 -8.71 13.07 17.87
C PRO A 33 -7.65 12.13 18.45
N ASN A 34 -7.91 10.84 18.45
CA ASN A 34 -7.09 9.82 19.13
C ASN A 34 -6.57 8.77 18.16
N LYS A 35 -5.83 9.19 17.12
CA LYS A 35 -5.19 8.26 16.22
C LYS A 35 -4.06 7.54 16.94
N VAL A 36 -4.16 6.23 17.03
CA VAL A 36 -3.07 5.38 17.55
C VAL A 36 -2.29 4.85 16.37
N PHE A 37 -1.15 5.46 16.13
CA PHE A 37 -0.23 4.99 15.11
C PHE A 37 0.67 3.90 15.69
N LEU A 38 0.99 2.94 14.85
CA LEU A 38 2.01 1.93 15.08
C LEU A 38 3.32 2.42 14.45
N ASP A 39 4.41 2.17 15.13
CA ASP A 39 5.73 2.39 14.55
C ASP A 39 5.99 1.37 13.42
N PRO A 40 6.92 1.68 12.51
CA PRO A 40 7.25 0.76 11.42
C PRO A 40 7.56 -0.65 11.87
N GLU A 41 8.27 -0.81 12.98
CA GLU A 41 8.66 -2.08 13.58
C GLU A 41 7.45 -2.91 14.05
N ASP A 42 6.38 -2.25 14.47
CA ASP A 42 5.14 -2.89 14.93
C ASP A 42 4.18 -3.23 13.76
N PHE A 43 4.33 -2.55 12.62
CA PHE A 43 3.42 -2.68 11.48
C PHE A 43 3.88 -3.72 10.47
N SER A 44 5.18 -3.90 10.31
CA SER A 44 5.75 -4.86 9.39
C SER A 44 6.49 -5.96 10.13
N ASP A 45 5.85 -7.11 10.30
CA ASP A 45 6.55 -8.36 10.62
C ASP A 45 7.36 -8.87 9.41
N GLY A 46 7.18 -8.22 8.26
CA GLY A 46 7.81 -8.57 7.01
C GLY A 46 9.23 -8.03 6.88
N VAL A 47 10.16 -8.90 6.50
CA VAL A 47 11.52 -8.51 6.14
C VAL A 47 11.45 -7.76 4.81
N ARG A 48 11.70 -6.45 4.85
CA ARG A 48 11.94 -5.70 3.62
C ARG A 48 13.20 -6.24 2.97
N GLY A 49 13.05 -6.73 1.75
CA GLY A 49 14.14 -7.29 1.00
C GLY A 49 14.64 -6.35 -0.10
N LEU A 50 15.87 -6.60 -0.52
CA LEU A 50 16.36 -6.11 -1.80
C LEU A 50 16.40 -7.29 -2.77
N PRO A 51 16.08 -7.09 -4.08
CA PRO A 51 16.23 -8.13 -5.07
C PRO A 51 17.68 -8.68 -5.08
N GLU A 52 17.85 -9.96 -5.35
CA GLU A 52 19.19 -10.60 -5.41
C GLU A 52 20.12 -9.93 -6.44
N ASP A 53 19.56 -9.33 -7.48
CA ASP A 53 20.27 -8.60 -8.54
C ASP A 53 20.41 -7.10 -8.28
N TYR A 54 20.06 -6.63 -7.06
CA TYR A 54 20.19 -5.22 -6.68
C TYR A 54 21.64 -4.76 -6.69
N THR A 55 21.87 -3.62 -7.28
CA THR A 55 23.19 -2.99 -7.37
C THR A 55 23.10 -1.50 -7.09
N ASP A 56 24.23 -0.82 -6.85
CA ASP A 56 24.28 0.64 -6.66
C ASP A 56 23.67 1.43 -7.82
N LYS A 57 23.56 0.83 -9.02
CA LYS A 57 22.86 1.44 -10.17
C LYS A 57 21.35 1.49 -10.00
N ASP A 58 20.81 0.69 -9.09
CA ASP A 58 19.40 0.62 -8.78
C ASP A 58 18.98 1.65 -7.73
N GLN A 59 19.94 2.32 -7.11
CA GLN A 59 19.70 3.39 -6.15
C GLN A 59 18.89 4.53 -6.78
N PHE A 60 17.80 4.92 -6.12
CA PHE A 60 16.87 5.93 -6.63
C PHE A 60 17.27 7.37 -6.32
N TYR A 61 18.18 7.60 -5.37
CA TYR A 61 18.62 8.92 -4.94
C TYR A 61 20.06 9.21 -5.41
N PRO A 62 20.29 9.39 -6.72
CA PRO A 62 21.62 9.65 -7.23
C PRO A 62 22.11 11.04 -6.73
N GLY A 63 23.30 11.07 -6.15
CA GLY A 63 23.92 12.30 -5.67
C GLY A 63 23.76 12.58 -4.18
N ASP A 64 23.03 11.75 -3.45
CA ASP A 64 22.98 11.80 -1.98
C ASP A 64 24.05 10.84 -1.44
N THR A 65 25.26 11.37 -1.24
CA THR A 65 26.45 10.56 -0.86
C THR A 65 26.32 9.95 0.54
N ASP A 66 25.42 10.45 1.37
CA ASP A 66 25.20 10.00 2.74
C ASP A 66 24.03 9.03 2.85
N TYR A 67 23.21 8.90 1.78
CA TYR A 67 22.07 8.00 1.74
C TYR A 67 22.36 6.77 0.92
N GLN A 68 22.51 5.63 1.57
CA GLN A 68 22.82 4.35 0.91
C GLN A 68 21.59 3.67 0.28
N GLY A 69 20.41 4.29 0.36
CA GLY A 69 19.21 3.80 -0.30
C GLY A 69 18.48 2.64 0.39
N ASP A 70 19.16 1.99 1.33
CA ASP A 70 18.72 0.74 1.97
C ASP A 70 18.15 0.97 3.38
N TYR A 71 18.24 2.21 3.88
CA TYR A 71 17.83 2.56 5.23
C TYR A 71 16.84 3.72 5.23
N ASP A 72 15.89 3.64 6.13
CA ASP A 72 14.94 4.72 6.37
C ASP A 72 15.64 5.90 7.08
N GLN A 73 15.29 7.11 6.67
CA GLN A 73 15.70 8.36 7.30
C GLN A 73 14.46 9.17 7.65
N GLY A 74 14.39 9.71 8.86
CA GLY A 74 13.22 10.43 9.34
C GLY A 74 12.17 9.50 9.95
N GLU A 75 10.93 9.92 9.93
CA GLU A 75 9.84 9.22 10.63
C GLU A 75 8.69 8.88 9.69
N TRP A 76 8.21 7.66 9.77
CA TRP A 76 6.94 7.27 9.20
C TRP A 76 6.20 6.36 10.17
N ARG A 77 4.89 6.29 10.05
CA ARG A 77 4.02 5.54 10.94
C ARG A 77 2.76 5.10 10.22
N ALA A 78 2.14 4.04 10.71
CA ALA A 78 0.91 3.50 10.14
C ALA A 78 -0.21 3.47 11.16
N LEU A 79 -1.41 3.83 10.73
CA LEU A 79 -2.65 3.61 11.47
C LEU A 79 -3.35 2.43 10.84
N GLY A 80 -3.25 1.25 11.45
CA GLY A 80 -3.86 0.02 10.98
C GLY A 80 -5.38 0.07 11.09
N ILE A 81 -6.05 -0.17 9.96
CA ILE A 81 -7.52 -0.25 9.88
C ILE A 81 -7.97 -1.71 9.84
N GLN A 82 -7.24 -2.53 9.08
CA GLN A 82 -7.52 -3.95 8.95
C GLN A 82 -6.24 -4.70 8.61
N ALA A 83 -6.05 -5.88 9.20
CA ALA A 83 -5.00 -6.82 8.86
C ALA A 83 -5.61 -8.20 8.66
N GLY A 84 -5.54 -8.74 7.45
CA GLY A 84 -6.20 -9.99 7.11
C GLY A 84 -7.70 -9.95 7.44
N ASP A 85 -8.17 -10.84 8.32
CA ASP A 85 -9.54 -10.89 8.85
C ASP A 85 -9.80 -9.99 10.05
N ASN A 86 -8.73 -9.47 10.66
CA ASN A 86 -8.85 -8.70 11.87
C ASN A 86 -9.16 -7.24 11.53
N GLU A 87 -10.37 -6.82 11.86
CA GLU A 87 -10.73 -5.40 11.87
C GLU A 87 -10.06 -4.75 13.08
N GLY A 88 -9.24 -3.72 12.84
CA GLY A 88 -8.63 -2.94 13.89
C GLY A 88 -9.68 -2.21 14.74
N GLN A 89 -9.31 -1.83 15.97
CA GLN A 89 -10.20 -1.07 16.86
C GLN A 89 -10.70 0.23 16.23
N SER A 90 -9.89 0.83 15.36
CA SER A 90 -10.21 2.07 14.63
C SER A 90 -11.20 1.89 13.48
N PHE A 91 -11.58 0.68 13.11
CA PHE A 91 -12.40 0.44 11.92
C PHE A 91 -13.75 1.16 11.98
N ASN A 92 -14.37 1.22 13.16
CA ASN A 92 -15.66 1.91 13.39
C ASN A 92 -15.54 3.44 13.38
N ASP A 93 -14.34 3.99 13.51
CA ASP A 93 -14.09 5.43 13.55
C ASP A 93 -14.10 6.06 12.15
N TYR A 94 -14.15 5.21 11.09
CA TYR A 94 -14.12 5.62 9.68
C TYR A 94 -15.34 5.06 8.94
N PRO A 95 -16.57 5.54 9.25
CA PRO A 95 -17.81 4.94 8.75
C PRO A 95 -17.95 4.98 7.21
N MET A 96 -17.50 6.04 6.53
CA MET A 96 -17.52 6.09 5.06
C MET A 96 -16.54 5.07 4.48
N LEU A 97 -15.28 5.09 4.93
CA LEU A 97 -14.26 4.13 4.51
C LEU A 97 -14.73 2.69 4.78
N TYR A 98 -15.26 2.42 5.96
CA TYR A 98 -15.83 1.13 6.34
C TYR A 98 -16.94 0.68 5.38
N SER A 99 -17.88 1.58 5.03
CA SER A 99 -19.00 1.27 4.14
C SER A 99 -18.54 0.81 2.74
N ILE A 100 -17.39 1.32 2.29
CA ILE A 100 -16.76 0.95 1.02
C ILE A 100 -15.99 -0.36 1.16
N LEU A 101 -15.13 -0.45 2.19
CA LEU A 101 -14.27 -1.61 2.40
C LEU A 101 -15.03 -2.91 2.63
N ARG A 102 -16.22 -2.85 3.25
CA ARG A 102 -17.10 -4.03 3.39
C ARG A 102 -17.49 -4.66 2.06
N LYS A 103 -17.52 -3.87 0.98
CA LYS A 103 -17.84 -4.34 -0.37
C LYS A 103 -16.61 -4.90 -1.12
N PHE A 104 -15.42 -4.75 -0.53
CA PHE A 104 -14.16 -5.17 -1.13
C PHE A 104 -13.60 -6.40 -0.42
N PRO A 105 -14.01 -7.60 -0.81
CA PRO A 105 -13.63 -8.84 -0.11
C PRO A 105 -12.16 -9.21 -0.30
N TYR A 106 -11.48 -8.65 -1.31
CA TYR A 106 -10.15 -9.07 -1.77
C TYR A 106 -8.99 -8.29 -1.15
N LYS A 107 -9.29 -7.36 -0.27
CA LYS A 107 -8.28 -6.65 0.50
C LYS A 107 -7.64 -7.56 1.53
N THR A 108 -6.36 -7.39 1.75
CA THR A 108 -5.61 -8.06 2.82
C THR A 108 -5.31 -7.10 3.95
N ASN A 109 -4.63 -6.00 3.66
CA ASN A 109 -4.29 -4.99 4.65
C ASN A 109 -4.88 -3.63 4.27
N VAL A 110 -5.26 -2.86 5.27
CA VAL A 110 -5.71 -1.47 5.11
C VAL A 110 -5.09 -0.62 6.20
N ALA A 111 -4.42 0.44 5.81
CA ALA A 111 -3.83 1.38 6.76
C ALA A 111 -3.79 2.81 6.20
N PHE A 112 -3.77 3.79 7.07
CA PHE A 112 -3.25 5.10 6.73
C PHE A 112 -1.76 5.15 7.05
N MET A 113 -0.94 5.42 6.05
CA MET A 113 0.49 5.59 6.20
C MET A 113 0.85 7.08 6.16
N THR A 114 1.48 7.55 7.22
CA THR A 114 1.91 8.93 7.36
C THR A 114 3.43 9.00 7.34
N VAL A 115 3.97 9.83 6.49
CA VAL A 115 5.41 10.06 6.29
C VAL A 115 5.75 11.48 6.70
N GLY A 116 6.59 11.64 7.70
CA GLY A 116 7.00 12.91 8.26
C GLY A 116 7.79 13.81 7.29
N PRO A 117 8.01 15.08 7.66
CA PRO A 117 8.84 15.99 6.87
C PRO A 117 10.28 15.47 6.75
N ASN A 118 10.91 15.71 5.60
CA ASN A 118 12.31 15.31 5.32
C ASN A 118 12.58 13.82 5.56
N THR A 119 11.60 12.98 5.32
CA THR A 119 11.69 11.53 5.48
C THR A 119 11.98 10.86 4.13
N LYS A 120 12.85 9.86 4.17
CA LYS A 120 13.13 8.94 3.07
C LYS A 120 12.95 7.52 3.57
N ILE A 121 12.11 6.75 2.88
CA ILE A 121 11.95 5.31 3.09
C ILE A 121 12.90 4.62 2.12
N GLY A 122 13.73 3.71 2.61
CA GLY A 122 14.75 3.02 1.84
C GLY A 122 14.20 2.23 0.65
N ASN A 123 15.08 1.89 -0.28
CA ASN A 123 14.70 1.01 -1.40
C ASN A 123 14.39 -0.39 -0.88
N HIS A 124 13.25 -0.94 -1.29
CA HIS A 124 12.82 -2.27 -0.87
C HIS A 124 11.84 -2.89 -1.87
N ILE A 125 11.63 -4.17 -1.74
CA ILE A 125 10.46 -4.91 -2.19
C ILE A 125 9.76 -5.43 -0.94
N ASP A 126 8.43 -5.49 -0.97
CA ASP A 126 7.68 -6.10 0.13
C ASP A 126 7.67 -7.62 -0.04
N ASP A 127 7.57 -8.34 1.05
CA ASP A 127 7.46 -9.80 1.07
C ASP A 127 6.02 -10.30 0.87
N GLU A 128 5.04 -9.42 1.05
CA GLU A 128 3.63 -9.74 0.81
C GLU A 128 3.27 -9.58 -0.66
N GLY A 129 2.83 -10.68 -1.29
CA GLY A 129 2.36 -10.68 -2.67
C GLY A 129 1.07 -9.89 -2.88
N GLY A 130 0.87 -9.43 -4.11
CA GLY A 130 -0.36 -8.77 -4.50
C GLY A 130 -0.16 -7.38 -5.10
N TRP A 131 -1.22 -6.57 -5.02
CA TRP A 131 -1.22 -5.19 -5.49
C TRP A 131 -1.52 -4.26 -4.33
N ARG A 132 -0.93 -3.09 -4.39
CA ARG A 132 -1.19 -2.00 -3.45
C ARG A 132 -1.88 -0.85 -4.15
N TYR A 133 -3.09 -0.52 -3.68
CA TYR A 133 -3.77 0.72 -3.99
C TYR A 133 -3.38 1.76 -2.95
N GLN A 134 -2.96 2.93 -3.40
CA GLN A 134 -2.70 4.07 -2.52
C GLN A 134 -3.49 5.28 -2.99
N LEU A 135 -4.24 5.90 -2.07
CA LEU A 135 -4.94 7.16 -2.28
C LEU A 135 -4.28 8.24 -1.41
N CYS A 136 -3.79 9.30 -2.03
CA CYS A 136 -3.18 10.41 -1.31
C CYS A 136 -4.24 11.23 -0.56
N ILE A 137 -4.24 11.14 0.76
CA ILE A 137 -5.16 11.86 1.65
C ILE A 137 -4.65 13.28 1.91
N ASP A 138 -3.35 13.43 2.14
CA ASP A 138 -2.68 14.71 2.30
C ASP A 138 -1.27 14.62 1.70
N ASP A 139 -0.94 15.53 0.79
CA ASP A 139 0.34 15.56 0.09
C ASP A 139 1.46 16.30 0.87
N GLY A 140 1.16 16.82 2.07
CA GLY A 140 2.11 17.56 2.89
C GLY A 140 2.31 19.02 2.45
N GLY A 141 1.44 19.53 1.58
CA GLY A 141 1.42 20.94 1.17
C GLY A 141 2.32 21.27 -0.01
N GLY A 142 2.63 20.29 -0.88
CA GLY A 142 3.41 20.59 -2.09
C GLY A 142 3.81 19.37 -2.91
N ALA A 143 4.49 19.63 -4.04
CA ALA A 143 4.89 18.61 -5.01
C ALA A 143 6.27 17.97 -4.71
N GLN A 144 6.71 17.98 -3.45
CA GLN A 144 8.01 17.44 -3.05
C GLN A 144 7.87 16.13 -2.24
N SER A 145 6.79 15.41 -2.47
CA SER A 145 6.56 14.10 -1.88
C SER A 145 6.20 13.09 -2.96
N GLY A 146 6.82 11.92 -2.93
CA GLY A 146 6.68 10.95 -4.00
C GLY A 146 7.22 9.58 -3.63
N MET A 147 7.28 8.74 -4.65
CA MET A 147 7.98 7.46 -4.62
C MET A 147 8.66 7.21 -5.96
N TYR A 148 9.86 6.67 -5.92
CA TYR A 148 10.47 6.05 -7.08
C TYR A 148 10.11 4.57 -7.11
N TYR A 149 9.97 4.02 -8.29
CA TYR A 149 9.72 2.60 -8.47
C TYR A 149 10.30 2.10 -9.80
N LYS A 150 10.65 0.82 -9.86
CA LYS A 150 10.96 0.13 -11.11
C LYS A 150 9.66 -0.36 -11.73
N ASP A 151 9.42 -0.01 -12.98
CA ASP A 151 8.31 -0.56 -13.74
C ASP A 151 8.44 -2.09 -13.88
N ALA A 152 7.36 -2.83 -13.63
CA ALA A 152 7.41 -4.29 -13.62
C ALA A 152 7.80 -4.90 -14.97
N GLU A 153 7.39 -4.27 -16.08
CA GLU A 153 7.61 -4.77 -17.44
C GLU A 153 8.90 -4.24 -18.05
N THR A 154 9.07 -2.91 -18.03
CA THR A 154 10.20 -2.25 -18.71
C THR A 154 11.47 -2.20 -17.87
N LYS A 155 11.36 -2.43 -16.55
CA LYS A 155 12.43 -2.26 -15.55
C LYS A 155 13.01 -0.84 -15.48
N GLU A 156 12.35 0.13 -16.10
CA GLU A 156 12.74 1.53 -16.03
C GLU A 156 12.41 2.12 -14.67
N LYS A 157 13.27 3.02 -14.20
CA LYS A 157 13.00 3.82 -13.01
C LYS A 157 11.98 4.90 -13.35
N LYS A 158 10.92 4.97 -12.56
CA LYS A 158 9.83 5.95 -12.68
C LYS A 158 9.65 6.68 -11.38
N LEU A 159 9.09 7.88 -11.47
CA LEU A 159 8.74 8.73 -10.34
C LEU A 159 7.24 8.97 -10.34
N HIS A 160 6.61 8.73 -9.20
CA HIS A 160 5.26 9.15 -8.89
C HIS A 160 5.30 10.27 -7.86
N ILE A 161 4.66 11.40 -8.14
CA ILE A 161 4.54 12.54 -7.21
C ILE A 161 3.12 12.54 -6.64
N TRP A 162 3.01 12.57 -5.34
CA TRP A 162 1.74 12.57 -4.64
C TRP A 162 1.02 13.90 -4.75
N LYS A 163 -0.30 13.85 -5.00
CA LYS A 163 -1.22 14.98 -4.94
C LYS A 163 -2.50 14.54 -4.28
N ASN A 164 -3.10 15.43 -3.52
CA ASN A 164 -4.37 15.18 -2.84
C ASN A 164 -5.43 14.58 -3.79
N GLY A 165 -6.01 13.46 -3.38
CA GLY A 165 -7.01 12.72 -4.15
C GLY A 165 -6.44 11.88 -5.31
N GLU A 166 -5.12 11.89 -5.56
CA GLU A 166 -4.51 11.06 -6.60
C GLU A 166 -4.33 9.63 -6.11
N THR A 167 -4.58 8.70 -7.02
CA THR A 167 -4.48 7.26 -6.77
C THR A 167 -3.30 6.67 -7.54
N PHE A 168 -2.59 5.74 -6.91
CA PHE A 168 -1.54 4.96 -7.53
C PHE A 168 -1.71 3.47 -7.18
N ILE A 169 -1.53 2.59 -8.18
CA ILE A 169 -1.61 1.14 -8.00
C ILE A 169 -0.34 0.51 -8.56
N PHE A 170 0.30 -0.35 -7.76
CA PHE A 170 1.53 -1.05 -8.14
C PHE A 170 1.64 -2.40 -7.42
N GLN A 171 2.67 -3.19 -7.75
CA GLN A 171 2.97 -4.47 -7.11
C GLN A 171 4.22 -4.33 -6.23
N PRO A 172 4.07 -4.14 -4.92
CA PRO A 172 5.20 -3.89 -4.03
C PRO A 172 6.17 -5.05 -3.90
N ASP A 173 5.69 -6.28 -4.08
CA ASP A 173 6.48 -7.52 -4.05
C ASP A 173 7.35 -7.75 -5.31
N LEU A 174 7.03 -7.10 -6.42
CA LEU A 174 7.74 -7.23 -7.70
C LEU A 174 8.48 -5.97 -8.14
N GLN A 175 8.11 -4.85 -7.58
CA GLN A 175 8.61 -3.55 -8.01
C GLN A 175 9.47 -2.95 -6.91
N LEU A 176 10.78 -2.96 -7.12
CA LEU A 176 11.69 -2.21 -6.25
C LEU A 176 11.17 -0.77 -6.16
N HIS A 177 10.95 -0.30 -4.94
CA HIS A 177 10.37 1.00 -4.69
C HIS A 177 10.91 1.64 -3.41
N ASN A 178 10.58 2.91 -3.23
CA ASN A 178 10.87 3.68 -2.04
C ASN A 178 9.80 4.74 -1.83
N GLY A 179 9.99 5.58 -0.81
CA GLY A 179 9.12 6.72 -0.59
C GLY A 179 9.89 7.90 -0.02
N TYR A 180 9.45 9.12 -0.29
CA TYR A 180 10.03 10.31 0.32
C TYR A 180 9.00 11.40 0.56
N ASN A 181 9.30 12.27 1.50
CA ASN A 181 8.55 13.49 1.76
C ASN A 181 9.51 14.62 2.13
N ASN A 182 9.77 15.51 1.19
CA ASN A 182 10.57 16.72 1.38
C ASN A 182 9.69 17.97 1.62
N ASN A 183 8.36 17.78 1.78
CA ASN A 183 7.46 18.87 2.15
C ASN A 183 7.63 19.22 3.64
N PRO A 184 7.22 20.44 4.06
CA PRO A 184 7.32 20.86 5.46
C PRO A 184 6.32 20.19 6.40
N ASN A 185 5.29 19.55 5.87
CA ASN A 185 4.26 18.86 6.63
C ASN A 185 4.25 17.37 6.32
N GLU A 186 3.56 16.61 7.16
CA GLU A 186 3.34 15.18 6.96
C GLU A 186 2.55 14.89 5.67
N ARG A 187 2.95 13.87 4.94
CA ARG A 187 2.16 13.29 3.84
C ARG A 187 1.44 12.05 4.35
N THR A 188 0.15 11.92 4.04
CA THR A 188 -0.65 10.75 4.40
C THR A 188 -1.27 10.10 3.17
N THR A 189 -1.16 8.78 3.07
CA THR A 189 -1.86 7.97 2.06
C THR A 189 -2.72 6.90 2.74
N LEU A 190 -3.92 6.64 2.20
CA LEU A 190 -4.65 5.41 2.47
C LEU A 190 -4.06 4.31 1.60
N LEU A 191 -3.61 3.24 2.24
CA LEU A 191 -3.01 2.07 1.62
C LEU A 191 -3.98 0.90 1.73
N ILE A 192 -4.20 0.17 0.63
CA ILE A 192 -5.00 -1.05 0.60
C ILE A 192 -4.23 -2.09 -0.19
N ASP A 193 -3.79 -3.14 0.47
CA ASP A 193 -3.23 -4.31 -0.18
C ASP A 193 -4.36 -5.25 -0.61
N PHE A 194 -4.24 -5.81 -1.80
CA PHE A 194 -5.28 -6.63 -2.37
C PHE A 194 -4.77 -7.58 -3.44
N TYR A 195 -5.57 -8.61 -3.74
CA TYR A 195 -5.33 -9.48 -4.88
C TYR A 195 -6.29 -9.15 -6.02
N LYS A 196 -5.84 -9.25 -7.28
CA LYS A 196 -6.73 -9.05 -8.44
C LYS A 196 -7.87 -10.08 -8.41
N GLU A 197 -9.08 -9.63 -8.62
CA GLU A 197 -10.28 -10.47 -8.71
C GLU A 197 -10.12 -11.63 -9.71
N SER A 198 -9.34 -11.43 -10.78
CA SER A 198 -9.05 -12.48 -11.76
C SER A 198 -8.22 -13.65 -11.25
N LEU A 199 -7.56 -13.51 -10.08
CA LEU A 199 -6.75 -14.55 -9.43
C LEU A 199 -7.56 -15.40 -8.43
N TYR A 200 -8.82 -15.06 -8.20
CA TYR A 200 -9.64 -15.66 -7.14
C TYR A 200 -10.30 -16.99 -7.50
N THR A 201 -9.62 -17.85 -8.22
CA THR A 201 -9.90 -19.28 -8.10
C THR A 201 -8.79 -19.91 -7.26
N LYS A 202 -9.15 -20.92 -6.44
CA LYS A 202 -8.16 -21.62 -5.59
C LYS A 202 -6.94 -22.04 -6.39
N GLU A 203 -7.14 -22.59 -7.58
CA GLU A 203 -6.07 -23.06 -8.49
C GLU A 203 -5.16 -21.92 -8.96
N LYS A 204 -5.72 -20.76 -9.31
CA LYS A 204 -4.91 -19.61 -9.76
C LYS A 204 -4.15 -18.95 -8.61
N PHE A 205 -4.76 -18.92 -7.45
CA PHE A 205 -4.15 -18.41 -6.24
C PHE A 205 -2.99 -19.30 -5.81
N GLU A 206 -3.20 -20.63 -5.74
CA GLU A 206 -2.16 -21.61 -5.46
C GLU A 206 -1.02 -21.55 -6.51
N ALA A 207 -1.36 -21.43 -7.80
CA ALA A 207 -0.36 -21.33 -8.86
C ALA A 207 0.46 -20.02 -8.78
N TYR A 208 -0.15 -18.92 -8.41
CA TYR A 208 0.54 -17.64 -8.19
C TYR A 208 1.53 -17.77 -7.04
N TYR A 209 1.14 -18.41 -5.93
CA TYR A 209 1.99 -18.56 -4.75
C TYR A 209 3.05 -19.65 -4.86
N GLN A 210 2.80 -20.74 -5.57
CA GLN A 210 3.83 -21.76 -5.84
C GLN A 210 5.05 -21.21 -6.56
N ASN A 211 4.91 -20.08 -7.26
CA ASN A 211 6.03 -19.40 -7.89
C ASN A 211 6.75 -18.42 -6.94
N TYR A 212 6.16 -18.10 -5.78
CA TYR A 212 6.63 -16.99 -4.94
C TYR A 212 7.30 -17.41 -3.65
N SER A 213 7.20 -18.58 -3.15
CA SER A 213 8.08 -19.11 -2.12
C SER A 213 7.49 -20.22 -1.23
N SER A 214 8.41 -20.98 -0.66
CA SER A 214 8.23 -21.97 0.41
C SER A 214 7.94 -21.35 1.80
N GLU A 215 7.77 -20.03 1.92
CA GLU A 215 7.74 -19.34 3.22
C GLU A 215 6.35 -18.86 3.68
N PHE A 216 5.32 -19.03 2.85
CA PHE A 216 3.98 -18.56 3.20
C PHE A 216 3.08 -19.64 3.83
N GLU A 217 3.33 -20.01 5.06
CA GLU A 217 2.40 -20.85 5.85
C GLU A 217 1.04 -20.18 6.16
N GLY A 218 0.87 -18.89 5.85
CA GLY A 218 -0.35 -18.14 6.16
C GLY A 218 -1.40 -18.05 5.04
N LEU A 219 -1.06 -18.42 3.81
CA LEU A 219 -1.89 -18.13 2.64
C LEU A 219 -3.05 -19.08 2.42
N GLU A 220 -3.00 -20.30 2.91
CA GLU A 220 -4.15 -21.22 2.92
C GLU A 220 -5.34 -20.59 3.67
N ASN A 221 -5.06 -19.83 4.71
CA ASN A 221 -6.06 -19.08 5.47
C ASN A 221 -6.67 -17.92 4.68
N LEU A 222 -5.93 -17.21 3.83
CA LEU A 222 -6.45 -16.06 3.09
C LEU A 222 -7.54 -16.43 2.09
N PHE A 223 -7.41 -17.59 1.42
CA PHE A 223 -8.45 -18.07 0.52
C PHE A 223 -9.72 -18.49 1.27
N GLU A 224 -9.57 -19.14 2.40
CA GLU A 224 -10.71 -19.54 3.26
C GLU A 224 -11.44 -18.31 3.82
N VAL A 225 -10.70 -17.33 4.26
CA VAL A 225 -11.18 -16.03 4.68
C VAL A 225 -11.96 -15.34 3.57
N TYR A 226 -11.40 -15.32 2.39
CA TYR A 226 -12.02 -14.75 1.20
C TYR A 226 -13.35 -15.45 0.86
N GLU A 227 -13.37 -16.76 0.82
CA GLU A 227 -14.58 -17.55 0.56
C GLU A 227 -15.65 -17.36 1.66
N LYS A 228 -15.23 -17.20 2.91
CA LYS A 228 -16.11 -16.86 4.03
C LYS A 228 -16.76 -15.49 3.81
N ARG A 229 -15.97 -14.44 3.55
CA ARG A 229 -16.49 -13.07 3.29
C ARG A 229 -17.43 -13.00 2.08
N LYS A 230 -17.17 -13.82 1.07
CA LYS A 230 -18.04 -13.92 -0.11
C LYS A 230 -19.40 -14.54 0.19
N ARG A 231 -19.49 -15.43 1.21
CA ARG A 231 -20.72 -16.08 1.64
C ARG A 231 -21.54 -15.24 2.61
N GLU A 232 -20.90 -14.32 3.34
CA GLU A 232 -21.55 -13.45 4.33
C GLU A 232 -22.22 -12.20 3.71
N LYS A 233 -22.21 -12.08 2.38
CA LYS A 233 -22.95 -11.09 1.59
C LYS A 233 -24.27 -11.69 1.11
#